data_45dd38401a4b77d719a4cc95ea2be61d
#
_entry.id   45dd38401a4b77d719a4cc95ea2be61d
#
_cell.length_a   1.000
_cell.length_b   1.000
_cell.length_c   1.000
_cell.angle_alpha   90.00
_cell.angle_beta   90.00
_cell.angle_gamma   90.00
#
_symmetry.space_group_name_H-M   'P 1'
#
loop_
_entity.id
_entity.type
_entity.pdbx_description
1 polymer ?
#
loop_
_entity_poly.entity_id
_entity_poly.type
_entity_poly.pdbx_seq_one_letter_code
_entity_poly.pdbx_strand_id
1 'polypeptide(L)'
;MRAAARGLGAAWSVVIVIASPAAAEDTERIQTDRPSVSTSTYTVQPGAMQIESGVEYSHTSVGGSPAERRFSLDVTLRVGLTENSEIRLDGEPVVVIRGSQDDTGWGDLSIQAKYRFYDGQEGRWWPSLGVLPFVKFPTGHAPHGTNVPNFGLIGLASFTLPWGFGMDTNLGVAALAQRPRGYRPQGVAAAELDHDIGERWSVYGEVFFASASERGARGSVGFDAGVQFVLTPTLALDAAAQTSLAGPGPDYSIRAGLSVRFGR
;
A
#
# COMPACT_ATOMS: atom_id res chain seq x y z
N MET A 1 -8.93 42.15 -31.18
CA MET A 1 -9.20 40.78 -31.59
C MET A 1 -8.87 39.88 -30.40
N ARG A 2 -9.90 39.33 -29.73
CA ARG A 2 -9.75 38.42 -28.59
C ARG A 2 -9.84 36.99 -29.10
N ALA A 3 -8.78 36.18 -28.98
CA ALA A 3 -8.79 34.78 -29.24
C ALA A 3 -9.33 34.01 -28.01
N ALA A 4 -10.43 33.30 -28.19
CA ALA A 4 -11.01 32.43 -27.18
C ALA A 4 -10.31 31.07 -27.24
N ALA A 5 -9.60 30.70 -26.18
CA ALA A 5 -9.07 29.35 -25.98
C ALA A 5 -10.24 28.43 -25.55
N ARG A 6 -10.61 27.50 -26.42
CA ARG A 6 -11.55 26.41 -26.09
C ARG A 6 -10.76 25.30 -25.40
N GLY A 7 -10.95 25.14 -24.10
CA GLY A 7 -10.47 23.97 -23.36
C GLY A 7 -11.29 22.74 -23.74
N LEU A 8 -10.66 21.74 -24.33
CA LEU A 8 -11.22 20.39 -24.48
C LEU A 8 -11.12 19.68 -23.12
N GLY A 9 -12.23 19.63 -22.40
CA GLY A 9 -12.38 18.76 -21.25
C GLY A 9 -12.48 17.30 -21.72
N ALA A 10 -11.42 16.51 -21.50
CA ALA A 10 -11.49 15.06 -21.66
C ALA A 10 -12.26 14.46 -20.47
N ALA A 11 -13.48 14.03 -20.72
CA ALA A 11 -14.26 13.25 -19.76
C ALA A 11 -13.72 11.81 -19.76
N TRP A 12 -13.07 11.41 -18.70
CA TRP A 12 -12.68 10.00 -18.47
C TRP A 12 -13.88 9.26 -17.91
N SER A 13 -14.50 8.40 -18.74
CA SER A 13 -15.53 7.48 -18.28
C SER A 13 -14.86 6.28 -17.63
N VAL A 14 -15.00 6.15 -16.31
CA VAL A 14 -14.64 4.92 -15.58
C VAL A 14 -15.71 3.88 -15.91
N VAL A 15 -15.35 2.89 -16.72
CA VAL A 15 -16.19 1.72 -16.99
C VAL A 15 -16.02 0.73 -15.83
N ILE A 16 -16.97 0.70 -14.92
CA ILE A 16 -17.07 -0.35 -13.90
C ILE A 16 -17.68 -1.57 -14.58
N VAL A 17 -16.86 -2.56 -14.89
CA VAL A 17 -17.34 -3.87 -15.36
C VAL A 17 -17.80 -4.64 -14.11
N ILE A 18 -19.11 -4.67 -13.88
CA ILE A 18 -19.72 -5.54 -12.88
C ILE A 18 -19.80 -6.94 -13.51
N ALA A 19 -18.84 -7.81 -13.20
CA ALA A 19 -18.93 -9.22 -13.56
C ALA A 19 -20.07 -9.86 -12.74
N SER A 20 -20.99 -10.52 -13.41
CA SER A 20 -22.06 -11.29 -12.75
C SER A 20 -21.47 -12.41 -11.91
N PRO A 21 -22.02 -12.70 -10.71
CA PRO A 21 -21.53 -13.79 -9.89
C PRO A 21 -21.79 -15.13 -10.58
N ALA A 22 -20.74 -15.80 -10.99
CA ALA A 22 -20.77 -17.23 -11.27
C ALA A 22 -21.05 -17.99 -9.96
N ALA A 23 -21.76 -19.11 -10.04
CA ALA A 23 -22.25 -19.91 -8.92
C ALA A 23 -21.20 -20.07 -7.79
N ALA A 24 -21.68 -19.97 -6.54
CA ALA A 24 -20.91 -20.13 -5.33
C ALA A 24 -20.27 -21.53 -5.24
N GLU A 25 -19.05 -21.68 -5.70
CA GLU A 25 -18.08 -22.64 -5.14
C GLU A 25 -17.51 -22.00 -3.85
N ASP A 26 -17.12 -22.81 -2.89
CA ASP A 26 -16.48 -22.39 -1.62
C ASP A 26 -15.26 -21.50 -1.91
N THR A 27 -15.52 -20.22 -2.11
CA THR A 27 -14.49 -19.25 -2.46
C THR A 27 -13.96 -18.71 -1.15
N GLU A 28 -12.70 -19.03 -0.85
CA GLU A 28 -11.98 -18.46 0.30
C GLU A 28 -12.18 -16.94 0.36
N ARG A 29 -12.39 -16.40 1.56
CA ARG A 29 -12.56 -14.96 1.79
C ARG A 29 -11.36 -14.21 1.22
N ILE A 30 -11.62 -13.12 0.49
CA ILE A 30 -10.57 -12.23 0.00
C ILE A 30 -9.74 -11.70 1.17
N GLN A 31 -8.42 -11.79 1.04
CA GLN A 31 -7.46 -11.19 1.96
C GLN A 31 -6.68 -10.10 1.23
N THR A 32 -6.63 -8.92 1.83
CA THR A 32 -6.03 -7.74 1.23
C THR A 32 -4.87 -7.27 2.10
N ASP A 33 -3.85 -6.66 1.48
CA ASP A 33 -2.79 -5.96 2.22
C ASP A 33 -3.16 -4.47 2.44
N ARG A 34 -4.29 -4.00 1.88
CA ARG A 34 -4.85 -2.68 2.17
C ARG A 34 -5.73 -2.72 3.42
N PRO A 35 -5.88 -1.60 4.13
CA PRO A 35 -5.27 -0.27 3.92
C PRO A 35 -3.97 -0.05 4.72
N SER A 36 -3.39 -1.08 5.36
CA SER A 36 -2.19 -0.98 6.20
C SER A 36 -0.92 -0.66 5.40
N VAL A 37 0.14 -0.28 6.11
CA VAL A 37 1.50 -0.12 5.59
C VAL A 37 2.21 -1.46 5.57
N SER A 38 1.92 -2.31 6.55
CA SER A 38 2.45 -3.67 6.60
C SER A 38 1.85 -4.55 5.49
N THR A 39 2.56 -5.60 5.21
CA THR A 39 2.18 -6.61 4.23
C THR A 39 2.23 -7.96 4.92
N SER A 40 1.15 -8.72 4.84
CA SER A 40 1.08 -10.08 5.37
C SER A 40 1.91 -11.07 4.54
N THR A 41 2.14 -12.27 5.06
CA THR A 41 2.73 -13.37 4.28
C THR A 41 1.73 -14.03 3.34
N TYR A 42 0.46 -13.68 3.41
CA TYR A 42 -0.60 -14.24 2.58
C TYR A 42 -0.40 -13.90 1.10
N THR A 43 -0.64 -14.87 0.23
CA THR A 43 -0.52 -14.74 -1.23
C THR A 43 -1.87 -14.98 -1.91
N VAL A 44 -2.12 -14.30 -3.00
CA VAL A 44 -3.30 -14.53 -3.85
C VAL A 44 -3.26 -15.96 -4.39
N GLN A 45 -4.40 -16.64 -4.44
CA GLN A 45 -4.53 -18.02 -4.93
C GLN A 45 -3.92 -18.21 -6.33
N PRO A 46 -3.35 -19.38 -6.64
CA PRO A 46 -2.77 -19.68 -7.94
C PRO A 46 -3.75 -19.43 -9.09
N GLY A 47 -3.34 -18.66 -10.09
CA GLY A 47 -4.15 -18.32 -11.25
C GLY A 47 -5.22 -17.25 -11.01
N ALA A 48 -5.40 -16.79 -9.78
CA ALA A 48 -6.25 -15.66 -9.48
C ALA A 48 -5.48 -14.33 -9.62
N MET A 49 -6.23 -13.27 -9.89
CA MET A 49 -5.78 -11.89 -9.95
C MET A 49 -6.58 -11.06 -8.96
N GLN A 50 -5.90 -10.21 -8.18
CA GLN A 50 -6.55 -9.29 -7.25
C GLN A 50 -6.12 -7.86 -7.54
N ILE A 51 -7.09 -6.96 -7.64
CA ILE A 51 -6.85 -5.53 -7.78
C ILE A 51 -7.23 -4.87 -6.46
N GLU A 52 -6.30 -4.16 -5.86
CA GLU A 52 -6.50 -3.35 -4.68
C GLU A 52 -6.33 -1.89 -5.08
N SER A 53 -7.33 -1.05 -4.87
CA SER A 53 -7.28 0.35 -5.27
C SER A 53 -7.91 1.23 -4.19
N GLY A 54 -7.35 2.42 -4.01
CA GLY A 54 -7.90 3.37 -3.05
C GLY A 54 -7.37 4.76 -3.23
N VAL A 55 -8.08 5.69 -2.64
CA VAL A 55 -7.69 7.09 -2.58
C VAL A 55 -7.07 7.40 -1.22
N GLU A 56 -6.05 8.25 -1.23
CA GLU A 56 -5.47 8.84 -0.02
C GLU A 56 -5.51 10.35 -0.12
N TYR A 57 -5.91 10.98 0.97
CA TYR A 57 -5.71 12.41 1.22
C TYR A 57 -4.79 12.60 2.40
N SER A 58 -3.72 13.37 2.25
CA SER A 58 -2.82 13.72 3.34
C SER A 58 -2.64 15.23 3.48
N HIS A 59 -2.40 15.66 4.71
CA HIS A 59 -2.14 17.04 5.09
C HIS A 59 -0.83 17.11 5.89
N THR A 60 0.08 17.99 5.47
CA THR A 60 1.39 18.17 6.12
C THR A 60 1.62 19.65 6.38
N SER A 61 1.77 20.04 7.65
CA SER A 61 2.15 21.39 8.03
C SER A 61 3.62 21.63 7.71
N VAL A 62 3.91 22.71 6.99
CA VAL A 62 5.26 23.12 6.65
C VAL A 62 5.55 24.44 7.34
N GLY A 63 6.46 24.47 8.32
CA GLY A 63 6.75 25.66 9.11
C GLY A 63 7.09 26.89 8.25
N GLY A 64 6.31 27.97 8.40
CA GLY A 64 6.51 29.22 7.66
C GLY A 64 6.03 29.20 6.20
N SER A 65 5.39 28.13 5.74
CA SER A 65 4.85 27.96 4.39
C SER A 65 3.40 27.47 4.42
N PRO A 66 2.63 27.61 3.32
CA PRO A 66 1.33 26.97 3.21
C PRO A 66 1.44 25.46 3.43
N ALA A 67 0.46 24.88 4.13
CA ALA A 67 0.40 23.45 4.34
C ALA A 67 0.32 22.70 2.99
N GLU A 68 1.05 21.60 2.88
CA GLU A 68 0.95 20.71 1.73
C GLU A 68 -0.24 19.76 1.92
N ARG A 69 -1.03 19.64 0.87
CA ARG A 69 -2.13 18.68 0.75
C ARG A 69 -1.86 17.81 -0.45
N ARG A 70 -1.83 16.51 -0.21
CA ARG A 70 -1.63 15.51 -1.27
C ARG A 70 -2.87 14.64 -1.38
N PHE A 71 -3.32 14.42 -2.59
CA PHE A 71 -4.32 13.43 -2.95
C PHE A 71 -3.68 12.45 -3.92
N SER A 72 -3.81 11.14 -3.68
CA SER A 72 -3.38 10.10 -4.61
C SER A 72 -4.47 9.06 -4.84
N LEU A 73 -4.37 8.41 -5.99
CA LEU A 73 -5.03 7.15 -6.29
C LEU A 73 -3.94 6.07 -6.28
N ASP A 74 -4.06 5.11 -5.38
CA ASP A 74 -3.14 3.99 -5.28
C ASP A 74 -3.77 2.77 -5.95
N VAL A 75 -2.97 2.01 -6.70
CA VAL A 75 -3.41 0.78 -7.36
C VAL A 75 -2.34 -0.28 -7.21
N THR A 76 -2.72 -1.44 -6.69
CA THR A 76 -1.91 -2.66 -6.65
C THR A 76 -2.61 -3.76 -7.44
N LEU A 77 -1.93 -4.33 -8.42
CA LEU A 77 -2.32 -5.55 -9.09
C LEU A 77 -1.50 -6.71 -8.50
N ARG A 78 -2.18 -7.73 -7.99
CA ARG A 78 -1.57 -8.95 -7.43
C ARG A 78 -1.97 -10.14 -8.30
N VAL A 79 -1.02 -10.99 -8.65
CA VAL A 79 -1.25 -12.20 -9.45
C VAL A 79 -0.64 -13.40 -8.73
N GLY A 80 -1.48 -14.34 -8.31
CA GLY A 80 -1.05 -15.57 -7.66
C GLY A 80 -0.38 -16.51 -8.67
N LEU A 81 0.85 -16.93 -8.38
CA LEU A 81 1.60 -17.86 -9.21
C LEU A 81 1.53 -19.28 -8.67
N THR A 82 1.73 -19.44 -7.37
CA THR A 82 1.63 -20.69 -6.63
C THR A 82 0.92 -20.40 -5.29
N GLU A 83 0.65 -21.42 -4.49
CA GLU A 83 0.04 -21.26 -3.16
C GLU A 83 0.86 -20.37 -2.21
N ASN A 84 2.13 -20.16 -2.51
CA ASN A 84 3.04 -19.43 -1.65
C ASN A 84 3.82 -18.32 -2.38
N SER A 85 3.44 -17.97 -3.61
CA SER A 85 4.11 -16.90 -4.36
C SER A 85 3.15 -16.08 -5.23
N GLU A 86 3.38 -14.77 -5.29
CA GLU A 86 2.67 -13.84 -6.15
C GLU A 86 3.60 -12.76 -6.72
N ILE A 87 3.22 -12.21 -7.85
CA ILE A 87 3.81 -10.98 -8.41
C ILE A 87 2.86 -9.83 -8.16
N ARG A 88 3.42 -8.66 -7.86
CA ARG A 88 2.69 -7.42 -7.61
C ARG A 88 3.19 -6.31 -8.52
N LEU A 89 2.27 -5.47 -8.94
CA LEU A 89 2.53 -4.23 -9.67
C LEU A 89 1.82 -3.10 -8.92
N ASP A 90 2.59 -2.20 -8.32
CA ASP A 90 2.05 -1.09 -7.55
C ASP A 90 2.35 0.24 -8.25
N GLY A 91 1.44 1.20 -8.14
CA GLY A 91 1.63 2.53 -8.68
C GLY A 91 0.58 3.53 -8.22
N GLU A 92 0.91 4.79 -8.45
CA GLU A 92 0.02 5.93 -8.18
C GLU A 92 -0.30 6.63 -9.52
N PRO A 93 -1.31 6.17 -10.27
CA PRO A 93 -1.66 6.73 -11.57
C PRO A 93 -2.13 8.19 -11.51
N VAL A 94 -2.56 8.67 -10.35
CA VAL A 94 -2.94 10.06 -10.13
C VAL A 94 -2.37 10.54 -8.81
N VAL A 95 -1.62 11.65 -8.85
CA VAL A 95 -1.13 12.38 -7.67
C VAL A 95 -1.40 13.86 -7.89
N VAL A 96 -2.05 14.49 -6.91
CA VAL A 96 -2.32 15.94 -6.91
C VAL A 96 -1.73 16.52 -5.64
N ILE A 97 -0.80 17.47 -5.79
CA ILE A 97 -0.19 18.21 -4.69
C ILE A 97 -0.71 19.64 -4.74
N ARG A 98 -1.08 20.18 -3.57
CA ARG A 98 -1.49 21.58 -3.37
C ARG A 98 -0.76 22.17 -2.18
N GLY A 99 -0.18 23.34 -2.33
CA GLY A 99 0.59 23.99 -1.26
C GLY A 99 1.39 25.17 -1.77
N SER A 100 2.68 25.23 -1.46
CA SER A 100 3.58 26.27 -1.95
C SER A 100 3.75 26.22 -3.48
N GLN A 101 3.66 25.05 -4.06
CA GLN A 101 3.58 24.81 -5.51
C GLN A 101 2.51 23.75 -5.75
N ASP A 102 1.62 24.08 -6.69
CA ASP A 102 0.59 23.15 -7.12
C ASP A 102 1.13 22.28 -8.26
N ASP A 103 0.96 20.98 -8.16
CA ASP A 103 1.36 20.05 -9.20
C ASP A 103 0.37 18.88 -9.34
N THR A 104 0.34 18.26 -10.51
CA THR A 104 -0.48 17.09 -10.81
C THR A 104 0.29 16.17 -11.74
N GLY A 105 0.37 14.91 -11.39
CA GLY A 105 1.13 13.92 -12.15
C GLY A 105 0.79 12.49 -11.74
N TRP A 106 1.72 11.60 -11.95
CA TRP A 106 1.66 10.20 -11.53
C TRP A 106 2.97 9.82 -10.83
N GLY A 107 2.87 8.87 -9.92
CA GLY A 107 4.01 8.34 -9.16
C GLY A 107 4.82 7.30 -9.91
N ASP A 108 5.79 6.77 -9.21
CA ASP A 108 6.64 5.69 -9.72
C ASP A 108 5.89 4.34 -9.69
N LEU A 109 6.21 3.50 -10.67
CA LEU A 109 5.73 2.13 -10.74
C LEU A 109 6.68 1.20 -10.00
N SER A 110 6.15 0.26 -9.22
CA SER A 110 6.93 -0.75 -8.50
C SER A 110 6.52 -2.15 -8.94
N ILE A 111 7.51 -3.02 -9.15
CA ILE A 111 7.30 -4.46 -9.32
C ILE A 111 7.83 -5.14 -8.07
N GLN A 112 7.05 -6.05 -7.52
CA GLN A 112 7.39 -6.81 -6.33
C GLN A 112 7.09 -8.29 -6.55
N ALA A 113 7.79 -9.16 -5.82
CA ALA A 113 7.50 -10.59 -5.76
C ALA A 113 7.37 -11.00 -4.29
N LYS A 114 6.21 -11.54 -3.89
CA LYS A 114 6.03 -12.08 -2.54
C LYS A 114 6.27 -13.59 -2.59
N TYR A 115 7.05 -14.09 -1.65
CA TYR A 115 7.29 -15.52 -1.49
C TYR A 115 7.25 -15.92 -0.02
N ARG A 116 6.24 -16.75 0.36
CA ARG A 116 6.13 -17.37 1.66
C ARG A 116 6.90 -18.68 1.64
N PHE A 117 8.00 -18.75 2.37
CA PHE A 117 8.89 -19.92 2.40
C PHE A 117 8.68 -20.81 3.63
N TYR A 118 7.88 -20.36 4.59
CA TYR A 118 7.54 -21.13 5.78
C TYR A 118 6.10 -20.83 6.19
N ASP A 119 5.30 -21.88 6.38
CA ASP A 119 3.94 -21.78 6.90
C ASP A 119 3.95 -21.99 8.41
N GLY A 120 3.40 -21.03 9.15
CA GLY A 120 3.15 -21.15 10.58
C GLY A 120 2.18 -22.30 10.87
N GLN A 121 2.24 -22.84 12.07
CA GLN A 121 1.32 -23.89 12.51
C GLN A 121 0.24 -23.30 13.39
N GLU A 122 -1.03 -23.59 13.07
CA GLU A 122 -2.16 -23.23 13.93
C GLU A 122 -1.95 -23.74 15.37
N GLY A 123 -2.31 -22.90 16.33
CA GLY A 123 -2.16 -23.21 17.76
C GLY A 123 -0.72 -23.13 18.28
N ARG A 124 0.23 -22.73 17.45
CA ARG A 124 1.62 -22.45 17.85
C ARG A 124 1.95 -20.99 17.61
N TRP A 125 2.87 -20.44 18.42
CA TRP A 125 3.34 -19.07 18.30
C TRP A 125 4.33 -18.81 17.15
N TRP A 126 4.69 -19.86 16.38
CA TRP A 126 5.59 -19.72 15.24
C TRP A 126 4.85 -19.07 14.06
N PRO A 127 5.38 -17.95 13.52
CA PRO A 127 4.76 -17.23 12.41
C PRO A 127 4.94 -17.97 11.08
N SER A 128 4.09 -17.64 10.12
CA SER A 128 4.42 -17.78 8.71
C SER A 128 5.49 -16.79 8.35
N LEU A 129 6.46 -17.17 7.50
CA LEU A 129 7.58 -16.32 7.10
C LEU A 129 7.64 -16.17 5.59
N GLY A 130 7.91 -14.94 5.14
CA GLY A 130 8.03 -14.62 3.73
C GLY A 130 9.04 -13.52 3.46
N VAL A 131 9.24 -13.25 2.18
CA VAL A 131 10.06 -12.16 1.67
C VAL A 131 9.36 -11.43 0.54
N LEU A 132 9.64 -10.14 0.43
CA LEU A 132 9.10 -9.24 -0.58
C LEU A 132 10.23 -8.40 -1.18
N PRO A 133 11.03 -8.91 -2.13
CA PRO A 133 11.90 -8.07 -2.96
C PRO A 133 11.06 -7.15 -3.84
N PHE A 134 11.56 -5.93 -4.05
CA PHE A 134 10.92 -4.96 -4.93
C PHE A 134 11.92 -4.11 -5.71
N VAL A 135 11.46 -3.63 -6.86
CA VAL A 135 12.12 -2.60 -7.65
C VAL A 135 11.09 -1.53 -8.01
N LYS A 136 11.37 -0.29 -7.63
CA LYS A 136 10.59 0.89 -7.99
C LYS A 136 11.26 1.60 -9.15
N PHE A 137 10.57 1.71 -10.28
CA PHE A 137 11.06 2.32 -11.51
C PHE A 137 10.70 3.81 -11.54
N PRO A 138 11.59 4.67 -12.02
CA PRO A 138 11.35 6.12 -12.09
C PRO A 138 10.43 6.49 -13.27
N THR A 139 9.19 6.06 -13.21
CA THR A 139 8.17 6.34 -14.24
C THR A 139 7.46 7.67 -14.01
N GLY A 140 7.43 8.15 -12.77
CA GLY A 140 6.95 9.47 -12.41
C GLY A 140 8.02 10.54 -12.57
N HIS A 141 7.61 11.81 -12.56
CA HIS A 141 8.51 12.95 -12.55
C HIS A 141 8.48 13.63 -11.17
N ALA A 142 9.58 14.31 -10.81
CA ALA A 142 9.58 15.11 -9.58
C ALA A 142 8.47 16.19 -9.63
N PRO A 143 7.71 16.41 -8.53
CA PRO A 143 7.92 15.88 -7.18
C PRO A 143 7.31 14.50 -6.94
N HIS A 144 6.64 13.87 -7.90
CA HIS A 144 5.88 12.63 -7.74
C HIS A 144 6.73 11.35 -7.85
N GLY A 145 7.90 11.43 -8.52
CA GLY A 145 8.79 10.29 -8.75
C GLY A 145 10.24 10.56 -8.37
N THR A 146 11.03 9.50 -8.33
CA THR A 146 12.42 9.52 -7.83
C THR A 146 13.47 9.81 -8.89
N ASN A 147 13.15 9.75 -10.18
CA ASN A 147 14.04 9.89 -11.34
C ASN A 147 15.17 8.83 -11.44
N VAL A 148 15.31 7.95 -10.46
CA VAL A 148 16.30 6.86 -10.41
C VAL A 148 15.64 5.66 -9.75
N PRO A 149 15.89 4.42 -10.22
CA PRO A 149 15.31 3.24 -9.59
C PRO A 149 15.67 3.14 -8.10
N ASN A 150 14.72 2.74 -7.28
CA ASN A 150 14.94 2.31 -5.90
C ASN A 150 14.64 0.81 -5.83
N PHE A 151 15.29 0.10 -4.93
CA PHE A 151 15.05 -1.33 -4.75
C PHE A 151 15.27 -1.75 -3.30
N GLY A 152 14.71 -2.88 -2.92
CA GLY A 152 14.83 -3.33 -1.55
C GLY A 152 14.30 -4.75 -1.36
N LEU A 153 14.37 -5.15 -0.10
CA LEU A 153 13.89 -6.43 0.37
C LEU A 153 13.22 -6.23 1.73
N ILE A 154 12.01 -6.78 1.88
CA ILE A 154 11.26 -6.79 3.12
C ILE A 154 11.06 -8.24 3.55
N GLY A 155 11.43 -8.58 4.77
CA GLY A 155 11.06 -9.82 5.44
C GLY A 155 9.68 -9.64 6.07
N LEU A 156 8.85 -10.66 5.93
CA LEU A 156 7.47 -10.71 6.38
C LEU A 156 7.31 -11.80 7.43
N ALA A 157 6.55 -11.52 8.49
CA ALA A 157 6.15 -12.55 9.44
C ALA A 157 4.70 -12.30 9.89
N SER A 158 3.85 -13.32 9.72
CA SER A 158 2.43 -13.30 10.11
C SER A 158 2.18 -14.29 11.22
N PHE A 159 1.62 -13.81 12.33
CA PHE A 159 1.35 -14.57 13.55
C PHE A 159 -0.16 -14.73 13.74
N THR A 160 -0.58 -15.91 14.13
CA THR A 160 -1.91 -16.15 14.71
C THR A 160 -1.78 -16.12 16.22
N LEU A 161 -2.37 -15.14 16.85
CA LEU A 161 -2.32 -14.92 18.30
C LEU A 161 -3.56 -15.50 18.99
N PRO A 162 -3.50 -15.72 20.32
CA PRO A 162 -4.68 -16.10 21.10
C PRO A 162 -5.84 -15.10 20.94
N TRP A 163 -7.06 -15.59 21.19
CA TRP A 163 -8.31 -14.82 21.16
C TRP A 163 -8.69 -14.23 19.80
N GLY A 164 -8.19 -14.82 18.71
CA GLY A 164 -8.53 -14.41 17.35
C GLY A 164 -7.82 -13.12 16.88
N PHE A 165 -6.72 -12.74 17.53
CA PHE A 165 -5.86 -11.67 17.02
C PHE A 165 -4.91 -12.23 15.97
N GLY A 166 -4.67 -11.42 14.92
CA GLY A 166 -3.56 -11.55 13.99
C GLY A 166 -2.48 -10.51 14.30
N MET A 167 -1.26 -10.78 13.88
CA MET A 167 -0.19 -9.78 13.91
C MET A 167 0.72 -9.97 12.70
N ASP A 168 0.88 -8.90 11.91
CA ASP A 168 1.83 -8.84 10.82
C ASP A 168 3.02 -7.97 11.19
N THR A 169 4.23 -8.47 10.93
CA THR A 169 5.45 -7.70 11.15
C THR A 169 6.32 -7.70 9.91
N ASN A 170 6.86 -6.53 9.60
CA ASN A 170 7.75 -6.33 8.46
C ASN A 170 9.07 -5.73 8.93
N LEU A 171 10.18 -6.22 8.39
CA LEU A 171 11.50 -5.67 8.60
C LEU A 171 12.28 -5.69 7.29
N GLY A 172 12.75 -4.54 6.85
CA GLY A 172 13.38 -4.46 5.54
C GLY A 172 14.44 -3.39 5.39
N VAL A 173 15.08 -3.44 4.23
CA VAL A 173 16.03 -2.43 3.78
C VAL A 173 15.75 -2.06 2.34
N ALA A 174 15.75 -0.76 2.06
CA ALA A 174 15.67 -0.19 0.72
C ALA A 174 16.96 0.55 0.37
N ALA A 175 17.38 0.47 -0.87
CA ALA A 175 18.44 1.31 -1.43
C ALA A 175 17.77 2.49 -2.14
N LEU A 176 17.81 3.66 -1.49
CA LEU A 176 17.24 4.88 -2.02
C LEU A 176 18.27 5.69 -2.79
N ALA A 177 17.92 6.05 -4.02
CA ALA A 177 18.77 6.88 -4.86
C ALA A 177 19.01 8.26 -4.23
N GLN A 178 20.26 8.73 -4.28
CA GLN A 178 20.69 10.02 -3.74
C GLN A 178 21.16 10.95 -4.86
N ARG A 179 20.93 12.25 -4.69
CA ARG A 179 21.52 13.28 -5.56
C ARG A 179 22.83 13.79 -4.95
N PRO A 180 23.88 14.08 -5.76
CA PRO A 180 23.95 13.95 -7.21
C PRO A 180 24.14 12.51 -7.71
N ARG A 181 24.60 11.56 -6.90
CA ARG A 181 24.83 10.15 -7.28
C ARG A 181 24.91 9.24 -6.04
N GLY A 182 24.59 7.96 -6.25
CA GLY A 182 24.73 6.88 -5.28
C GLY A 182 23.42 6.46 -4.64
N TYR A 183 23.52 5.53 -3.72
CA TYR A 183 22.41 4.99 -2.96
C TYR A 183 22.66 5.13 -1.46
N ARG A 184 21.58 5.28 -0.71
CA ARG A 184 21.58 5.25 0.75
C ARG A 184 20.67 4.11 1.21
N PRO A 185 21.14 3.26 2.14
CA PRO A 185 20.26 2.28 2.76
C PRO A 185 19.26 3.00 3.69
N GLN A 186 18.00 2.61 3.59
CA GLN A 186 16.93 2.97 4.50
C GLN A 186 16.39 1.69 5.14
N GLY A 187 16.46 1.59 6.47
CA GLY A 187 15.77 0.56 7.23
C GLY A 187 14.30 0.91 7.37
N VAL A 188 13.41 -0.08 7.21
CA VAL A 188 11.97 0.03 7.41
C VAL A 188 11.50 -1.07 8.34
N ALA A 189 10.50 -0.78 9.18
CA ALA A 189 9.85 -1.76 10.03
C ALA A 189 8.38 -1.38 10.21
N ALA A 190 7.51 -2.37 10.33
CA ALA A 190 6.10 -2.19 10.65
C ALA A 190 5.63 -3.34 11.55
N ALA A 191 4.65 -3.04 12.39
CA ALA A 191 3.98 -4.03 13.21
C ALA A 191 2.49 -3.66 13.32
N GLU A 192 1.66 -4.51 12.76
CA GLU A 192 0.21 -4.43 12.77
C GLU A 192 -0.36 -5.45 13.74
N LEU A 193 -1.41 -5.08 14.45
CA LEU A 193 -2.26 -5.98 15.21
C LEU A 193 -3.67 -5.86 14.66
N ASP A 194 -4.25 -6.96 14.24
CA ASP A 194 -5.60 -7.03 13.69
C ASP A 194 -6.51 -7.93 14.50
N HIS A 195 -7.81 -7.75 14.34
CA HIS A 195 -8.83 -8.60 14.91
C HIS A 195 -10.10 -8.61 14.04
N ASP A 196 -10.59 -9.82 13.79
CA ASP A 196 -11.85 -10.02 13.08
C ASP A 196 -13.06 -9.84 14.02
N ILE A 197 -14.03 -9.04 13.60
CA ILE A 197 -15.30 -8.81 14.28
C ILE A 197 -16.42 -9.46 13.47
N GLY A 198 -16.77 -10.68 13.85
CA GLY A 198 -17.68 -11.53 13.10
C GLY A 198 -17.06 -11.99 11.77
N GLU A 199 -17.92 -12.24 10.77
CA GLU A 199 -17.47 -12.84 9.49
C GLU A 199 -17.05 -11.81 8.43
N ARG A 200 -17.33 -10.52 8.63
CA ARG A 200 -17.20 -9.52 7.58
C ARG A 200 -16.32 -8.33 7.92
N TRP A 201 -16.12 -8.05 9.19
CA TRP A 201 -15.34 -6.90 9.64
C TRP A 201 -13.99 -7.34 10.15
N SER A 202 -12.96 -6.60 9.82
CA SER A 202 -11.65 -6.64 10.48
C SER A 202 -11.29 -5.21 10.89
N VAL A 203 -10.67 -5.07 12.05
CA VAL A 203 -10.09 -3.82 12.54
C VAL A 203 -8.62 -4.03 12.80
N TYR A 204 -7.81 -2.99 12.59
CA TYR A 204 -6.39 -3.08 12.88
C TYR A 204 -5.83 -1.77 13.44
N GLY A 205 -4.67 -1.87 14.07
CA GLY A 205 -3.82 -0.74 14.44
C GLY A 205 -2.36 -1.10 14.19
N GLU A 206 -1.59 -0.15 13.66
CA GLU A 206 -0.25 -0.37 13.19
C GLU A 206 0.70 0.75 13.61
N VAL A 207 1.93 0.39 13.97
CA VAL A 207 3.07 1.32 14.11
C VAL A 207 4.12 0.97 13.07
N PHE A 208 4.62 1.98 12.38
CA PHE A 208 5.65 1.79 11.37
C PHE A 208 6.77 2.81 11.51
N PHE A 209 7.96 2.41 11.05
CA PHE A 209 9.19 3.16 11.14
C PHE A 209 9.92 3.16 9.80
N ALA A 210 10.52 4.30 9.46
CA ALA A 210 11.51 4.39 8.40
C ALA A 210 12.72 5.20 8.89
N SER A 211 13.93 4.67 8.71
CA SER A 211 15.13 5.44 8.98
C SER A 211 15.30 6.58 7.96
N ALA A 212 16.19 7.53 8.23
CA ALA A 212 16.37 8.70 7.38
C ALA A 212 16.64 8.33 5.91
N SER A 213 15.86 8.91 5.00
CA SER A 213 16.01 8.75 3.54
C SER A 213 17.16 9.56 2.96
N GLU A 214 17.56 10.66 3.62
CA GLU A 214 18.61 11.58 3.17
C GLU A 214 19.65 11.85 4.27
N ARG A 215 20.81 12.38 3.90
CA ARG A 215 21.84 12.77 4.86
C ARG A 215 21.35 13.95 5.69
N GLY A 216 21.49 13.85 7.03
CA GLY A 216 21.07 14.90 7.96
C GLY A 216 19.57 14.93 8.25
N ALA A 217 18.76 14.17 7.53
CA ALA A 217 17.34 13.98 7.84
C ALA A 217 17.15 13.10 9.08
N ARG A 218 15.97 13.16 9.67
CA ARG A 218 15.54 12.26 10.75
C ARG A 218 14.76 11.08 10.15
N GLY A 219 14.77 9.95 10.85
CA GLY A 219 13.81 8.88 10.60
C GLY A 219 12.40 9.31 11.01
N SER A 220 11.42 8.56 10.57
CA SER A 220 10.00 8.78 10.88
C SER A 220 9.41 7.59 11.62
N VAL A 221 8.44 7.87 12.48
CA VAL A 221 7.55 6.90 13.10
C VAL A 221 6.13 7.35 12.81
N GLY A 222 5.31 6.46 12.30
CA GLY A 222 3.90 6.69 12.07
C GLY A 222 3.04 5.68 12.81
N PHE A 223 1.79 6.03 12.93
CA PHE A 223 0.71 5.16 13.43
C PHE A 223 -0.45 5.27 12.48
N ASP A 224 -1.07 4.15 12.16
CA ASP A 224 -2.39 4.14 11.55
C ASP A 224 -3.33 3.10 12.18
N ALA A 225 -4.60 3.27 11.88
CA ALA A 225 -5.65 2.34 12.26
C ALA A 225 -6.74 2.37 11.20
N GLY A 226 -7.36 1.22 10.99
CA GLY A 226 -8.37 1.11 9.95
C GLY A 226 -9.31 -0.06 10.15
N VAL A 227 -10.20 -0.15 9.18
CA VAL A 227 -11.23 -1.18 9.11
C VAL A 227 -11.30 -1.75 7.71
N GLN A 228 -11.62 -3.03 7.62
CA GLN A 228 -12.00 -3.70 6.39
C GLN A 228 -13.42 -4.26 6.52
N PHE A 229 -14.14 -4.27 5.42
CA PHE A 229 -15.46 -4.86 5.32
C PHE A 229 -15.56 -5.77 4.10
N VAL A 230 -15.69 -7.06 4.30
CA VAL A 230 -15.87 -8.03 3.23
C VAL A 230 -17.34 -8.04 2.80
N LEU A 231 -17.58 -7.48 1.61
CA LEU A 231 -18.91 -7.38 1.02
C LEU A 231 -19.35 -8.72 0.41
N THR A 232 -18.42 -9.37 -0.30
CA THR A 232 -18.55 -10.73 -0.87
C THR A 232 -17.23 -11.48 -0.69
N PRO A 233 -17.15 -12.81 -0.88
CA PRO A 233 -15.88 -13.52 -0.79
C PRO A 233 -14.77 -12.98 -1.71
N THR A 234 -15.12 -12.22 -2.75
CA THR A 234 -14.17 -11.66 -3.73
C THR A 234 -14.11 -10.13 -3.75
N LEU A 235 -14.83 -9.45 -2.86
CA LEU A 235 -14.88 -7.98 -2.80
C LEU A 235 -14.82 -7.50 -1.35
N ALA A 236 -13.84 -6.66 -1.05
CA ALA A 236 -13.71 -5.97 0.23
C ALA A 236 -13.62 -4.45 0.04
N LEU A 237 -14.08 -3.73 1.05
CA LEU A 237 -13.93 -2.28 1.19
C LEU A 237 -13.02 -2.00 2.38
N ASP A 238 -12.29 -0.90 2.34
CA ASP A 238 -11.41 -0.49 3.44
C ASP A 238 -11.46 1.01 3.69
N ALA A 239 -11.10 1.40 4.93
CA ALA A 239 -10.83 2.77 5.30
C ALA A 239 -9.83 2.82 6.45
N ALA A 240 -8.94 3.83 6.45
CA ALA A 240 -7.97 4.05 7.50
C ALA A 240 -7.66 5.52 7.72
N ALA A 241 -7.11 5.82 8.89
CA ALA A 241 -6.53 7.11 9.23
C ALA A 241 -5.12 6.90 9.79
N GLN A 242 -4.21 7.80 9.41
CA GLN A 242 -2.80 7.76 9.76
C GLN A 242 -2.36 9.10 10.34
N THR A 243 -1.36 9.06 11.22
CA THR A 243 -0.65 10.25 11.73
C THR A 243 0.83 9.97 11.92
N SER A 244 1.66 11.01 11.84
CA SER A 244 3.08 10.93 12.20
C SER A 244 3.25 11.11 13.70
N LEU A 245 3.93 10.17 14.35
CA LEU A 245 4.26 10.24 15.77
C LEU A 245 5.60 10.94 15.99
N ALA A 246 6.55 10.79 15.06
CA ALA A 246 7.85 11.44 15.13
C ALA A 246 8.51 11.53 13.75
N GLY A 247 9.32 12.57 13.54
CA GLY A 247 10.06 12.80 12.30
C GLY A 247 9.20 13.34 11.17
N PRO A 248 9.66 13.28 9.91
CA PRO A 248 8.92 13.76 8.75
C PRO A 248 7.74 12.83 8.41
N GLY A 249 6.62 13.42 8.01
CA GLY A 249 5.40 12.71 7.59
C GLY A 249 4.18 13.62 7.65
N PRO A 250 3.02 13.15 7.22
CA PRO A 250 1.79 13.93 7.28
C PRO A 250 1.33 14.13 8.73
N ASP A 251 0.75 15.29 9.02
CA ASP A 251 0.06 15.50 10.30
C ASP A 251 -1.08 14.50 10.45
N TYR A 252 -1.79 14.26 9.34
CA TYR A 252 -2.75 13.19 9.20
C TYR A 252 -2.93 12.80 7.74
N SER A 253 -3.34 11.54 7.50
CA SER A 253 -3.91 11.11 6.23
C SER A 253 -5.17 10.27 6.45
N ILE A 254 -6.01 10.21 5.42
CA ILE A 254 -7.22 9.41 5.38
C ILE A 254 -7.20 8.61 4.09
N ARG A 255 -7.47 7.31 4.19
CA ARG A 255 -7.52 6.38 3.07
C ARG A 255 -8.88 5.71 2.99
N ALA A 256 -9.34 5.44 1.77
CA ALA A 256 -10.50 4.59 1.53
C ALA A 256 -10.29 3.84 0.21
N GLY A 257 -10.71 2.59 0.16
CA GLY A 257 -10.47 1.77 -1.00
C GLY A 257 -11.36 0.56 -1.13
N LEU A 258 -11.05 -0.19 -2.15
CA LEU A 258 -11.70 -1.45 -2.46
C LEU A 258 -10.69 -2.45 -3.03
N SER A 259 -10.96 -3.72 -2.78
CA SER A 259 -10.17 -4.83 -3.29
C SER A 259 -11.09 -5.84 -3.96
N VAL A 260 -10.75 -6.27 -5.17
CA VAL A 260 -11.54 -7.22 -5.96
C VAL A 260 -10.64 -8.35 -6.44
N ARG A 261 -11.07 -9.59 -6.23
CA ARG A 261 -10.38 -10.77 -6.73
C ARG A 261 -11.15 -11.39 -7.88
N PHE A 262 -10.42 -11.76 -8.94
CA PHE A 262 -10.89 -12.43 -10.15
C PHE A 262 -10.18 -13.77 -10.31
N GLY A 263 -10.87 -14.74 -10.85
CA GLY A 263 -10.34 -16.10 -11.02
C GLY A 263 -10.56 -16.95 -9.76
N ARG A 264 -10.11 -18.19 -9.88
CA ARG A 264 -10.18 -19.19 -8.80
C ARG A 264 -8.95 -19.17 -7.99
#